data_dc0a8de8c5863adc542afb2bf2bf391e
#
_entry.id   dc0a8de8c5863adc542afb2bf2bf391e
#
_cell.length_a   1.000
_cell.length_b   1.000
_cell.length_c   1.000
_cell.angle_alpha   90.00
_cell.angle_beta   90.00
_cell.angle_gamma   90.00
#
_symmetry.space_group_name_H-M   'P 1'
#
loop_
_entity.id
_entity.type
_entity.pdbx_description
1 polymer ?
#
loop_
_entity_poly.entity_id
_entity_poly.type
_entity_poly.pdbx_seq_one_letter_code
_entity_poly.pdbx_strand_id
1 'polypeptide(L)'
;IFRRFFPSLPGAPEKNNRYVLLDSGYDNIMSPPCLSGCFMFMRVSTLEKYNLFFDERFFMYCEDFDLMRRLHRVGKTIYYPYVQITHAHERSSYHSFKMMCHHISSAVKYFNKYGWFKDKERDKMNSGMTI
;
A
#
# COMPACT_ATOMS: atom_id res chain seq x y z
N ILE A 1 9.60 -2.90 -2.50
CA ILE A 1 10.99 -3.35 -2.22
C ILE A 1 11.66 -3.80 -3.50
N PHE A 2 11.17 -4.83 -4.22
CA PHE A 2 11.78 -5.36 -5.43
C PHE A 2 12.08 -4.28 -6.49
N ARG A 3 11.11 -3.41 -6.77
CA ARG A 3 11.26 -2.31 -7.72
C ARG A 3 12.46 -1.41 -7.41
N ARG A 4 12.79 -1.20 -6.12
CA ARG A 4 13.87 -0.35 -5.70
C ARG A 4 15.25 -1.00 -5.89
N PHE A 5 15.36 -2.26 -5.48
CA PHE A 5 16.65 -2.96 -5.47
C PHE A 5 16.97 -3.66 -6.78
N PHE A 6 15.95 -3.98 -7.55
CA PHE A 6 16.08 -4.77 -8.78
C PHE A 6 15.23 -4.21 -9.93
N PRO A 7 15.43 -2.93 -10.32
CA PRO A 7 14.61 -2.32 -11.37
C PRO A 7 14.79 -2.95 -12.75
N SER A 8 15.93 -3.58 -12.98
CA SER A 8 16.31 -4.15 -14.28
C SER A 8 16.06 -5.68 -14.40
N LEU A 9 15.42 -6.30 -13.40
CA LEU A 9 15.10 -7.73 -13.50
C LEU A 9 14.04 -7.97 -14.59
N PRO A 10 14.15 -9.08 -15.34
CA PRO A 10 13.12 -9.50 -16.28
C PRO A 10 11.74 -9.56 -15.60
N GLY A 11 10.72 -8.97 -16.24
CA GLY A 11 9.35 -8.88 -15.69
C GLY A 11 9.15 -7.78 -14.65
N ALA A 12 10.14 -6.93 -14.37
CA ALA A 12 9.96 -5.80 -13.45
C ALA A 12 8.96 -4.74 -13.97
N PRO A 13 8.93 -4.40 -15.27
CA PRO A 13 7.93 -3.48 -15.83
C PRO A 13 6.50 -4.00 -15.63
N GLU A 14 6.23 -5.26 -15.95
CA GLU A 14 4.89 -5.88 -15.83
C GLU A 14 4.43 -5.94 -14.37
N LYS A 15 5.32 -6.31 -13.46
CA LYS A 15 5.05 -6.28 -12.02
C LYS A 15 4.78 -4.87 -11.52
N ASN A 16 5.46 -3.87 -12.07
CA ASN A 16 5.22 -2.48 -11.74
C ASN A 16 3.86 -2.00 -12.27
N ASN A 17 3.51 -2.33 -13.52
CA ASN A 17 2.22 -1.97 -14.11
C ASN A 17 1.07 -2.57 -13.31
N ARG A 18 1.20 -3.84 -12.93
CA ARG A 18 0.23 -4.49 -12.04
C ARG A 18 0.17 -3.86 -10.66
N TYR A 19 1.31 -3.45 -10.09
CA TYR A 19 1.35 -2.78 -8.79
C TYR A 19 0.63 -1.43 -8.80
N VAL A 20 0.81 -0.65 -9.88
CA VAL A 20 0.13 0.65 -10.02
C VAL A 20 -1.26 0.53 -10.66
N LEU A 21 -1.73 -0.68 -10.99
CA LEU A 21 -3.01 -0.93 -11.63
C LEU A 21 -3.18 -0.16 -12.95
N LEU A 22 -2.12 -0.09 -13.77
CA LEU A 22 -2.11 0.72 -14.98
C LEU A 22 -3.26 0.38 -15.95
N ASP A 23 -3.61 -0.90 -16.03
CA ASP A 23 -4.66 -1.40 -16.92
C ASP A 23 -6.08 -0.94 -16.51
N SER A 24 -6.23 -0.39 -15.29
CA SER A 24 -7.52 0.15 -14.83
C SER A 24 -7.93 1.47 -15.49
N GLY A 25 -6.98 2.18 -16.13
CA GLY A 25 -7.18 3.51 -16.72
C GLY A 25 -7.44 4.62 -15.70
N TYR A 26 -7.71 4.30 -14.44
CA TYR A 26 -8.03 5.21 -13.33
C TYR A 26 -9.28 6.08 -13.50
N ASP A 27 -10.13 5.81 -14.47
CA ASP A 27 -11.31 6.64 -14.78
C ASP A 27 -12.55 6.25 -13.99
N ASN A 28 -12.52 5.07 -13.38
CA ASN A 28 -13.67 4.51 -12.67
C ASN A 28 -13.42 4.38 -11.17
N ILE A 29 -14.54 4.40 -10.41
CA ILE A 29 -14.49 4.05 -8.99
C ILE A 29 -14.14 2.57 -8.87
N MET A 30 -13.11 2.26 -8.07
CA MET A 30 -12.67 0.88 -7.85
C MET A 30 -12.26 0.66 -6.40
N SER A 31 -12.14 -0.61 -6.00
CA SER A 31 -11.68 -1.00 -4.66
C SER A 31 -10.34 -1.73 -4.74
N PRO A 32 -9.24 -1.00 -4.84
CA PRO A 32 -7.92 -1.61 -4.92
C PRO A 32 -7.51 -2.22 -3.58
N PRO A 33 -6.64 -3.24 -3.57
CA PRO A 33 -6.18 -3.89 -2.34
C PRO A 33 -5.36 -2.98 -1.45
N CYS A 34 -4.75 -1.94 -2.03
CA CYS A 34 -4.01 -0.93 -1.28
C CYS A 34 -4.11 0.43 -1.96
N LEU A 35 -4.29 1.45 -1.16
CA LEU A 35 -4.21 2.87 -1.53
C LEU A 35 -2.95 3.46 -0.94
N SER A 36 -2.37 4.45 -1.63
CA SER A 36 -1.21 5.17 -1.13
C SER A 36 -1.56 6.02 0.09
N GLY A 37 -0.67 6.06 1.07
CA GLY A 37 -0.78 6.90 2.27
C GLY A 37 -0.64 8.39 2.03
N CYS A 38 -0.38 8.84 0.80
CA CYS A 38 -0.20 10.26 0.48
C CYS A 38 -1.47 11.11 0.66
N PHE A 39 -2.64 10.50 0.49
CA PHE A 39 -3.92 11.11 0.84
C PHE A 39 -4.95 10.02 1.13
N MET A 40 -5.51 10.06 2.34
CA MET A 40 -6.55 9.13 2.79
C MET A 40 -7.68 9.91 3.43
N PHE A 41 -8.89 9.70 2.95
CA PHE A 41 -10.10 10.20 3.60
C PHE A 41 -10.81 9.04 4.30
N MET A 42 -10.94 9.11 5.62
CA MET A 42 -11.42 7.98 6.43
C MET A 42 -12.54 8.42 7.36
N ARG A 43 -13.50 7.51 7.57
CA ARG A 43 -14.59 7.74 8.54
C ARG A 43 -14.06 7.46 9.95
N VAL A 44 -13.92 8.50 10.76
CA VAL A 44 -13.38 8.43 12.14
C VAL A 44 -14.16 7.44 12.99
N SER A 45 -15.49 7.44 12.94
CA SER A 45 -16.32 6.49 13.71
C SER A 45 -16.03 5.00 13.39
N THR A 46 -15.60 4.70 12.16
CA THR A 46 -15.15 3.34 11.80
C THR A 46 -13.80 3.03 12.42
N LEU A 47 -12.88 3.98 12.39
CA LEU A 47 -11.56 3.81 12.98
C LEU A 47 -11.67 3.56 14.49
N GLU A 48 -12.46 4.35 15.19
CA GLU A 48 -12.71 4.22 16.62
C GLU A 48 -13.39 2.88 16.97
N LYS A 49 -14.48 2.56 16.26
CA LYS A 49 -15.27 1.34 16.49
C LYS A 49 -14.42 0.07 16.42
N TYR A 50 -13.49 0.00 15.48
CA TYR A 50 -12.67 -1.18 15.23
C TYR A 50 -11.21 -1.03 15.68
N ASN A 51 -10.87 0.07 16.35
CA ASN A 51 -9.51 0.41 16.79
C ASN A 51 -8.48 0.32 15.64
N LEU A 52 -8.79 0.97 14.52
CA LEU A 52 -8.01 0.92 13.27
C LEU A 52 -7.17 2.19 13.07
N PHE A 53 -6.23 2.41 13.96
CA PHE A 53 -5.25 3.47 13.82
C PHE A 53 -3.95 2.96 13.19
N PHE A 54 -3.06 3.86 12.82
CA PHE A 54 -1.73 3.47 12.36
C PHE A 54 -1.00 2.66 13.44
N ASP A 55 -0.32 1.61 13.00
CA ASP A 55 0.50 0.78 13.89
C ASP A 55 1.84 1.49 14.11
N GLU A 56 2.09 2.00 15.30
CA GLU A 56 3.26 2.81 15.66
C GLU A 56 4.60 2.08 15.49
N ARG A 57 4.57 0.76 15.30
CA ARG A 57 5.76 -0.01 14.95
C ARG A 57 6.34 0.38 13.59
N PHE A 58 5.51 0.94 12.70
CA PHE A 58 5.92 1.47 11.41
C PHE A 58 6.11 2.97 11.48
N PHE A 59 7.34 3.40 11.68
CA PHE A 59 7.66 4.83 11.68
C PHE A 59 7.39 5.49 10.32
N MET A 60 7.76 4.79 9.23
CA MET A 60 7.56 5.22 7.85
C MET A 60 7.67 4.01 6.94
N TYR A 61 6.88 3.98 5.87
CA TYR A 61 6.72 2.88 4.92
C TYR A 61 6.02 1.65 5.52
N CYS A 62 5.18 1.03 4.74
CA CYS A 62 4.33 -0.11 5.11
C CYS A 62 3.23 0.18 6.14
N GLU A 63 3.16 1.38 6.76
CA GLU A 63 2.07 1.80 7.65
C GLU A 63 0.73 1.86 6.90
N ASP A 64 0.76 2.33 5.66
CA ASP A 64 -0.40 2.39 4.77
C ASP A 64 -0.85 0.99 4.35
N PHE A 65 0.08 0.12 3.96
CA PHE A 65 -0.23 -1.30 3.65
C PHE A 65 -0.85 -2.03 4.85
N ASP A 66 -0.31 -1.83 6.05
CA ASP A 66 -0.82 -2.42 7.27
C ASP A 66 -2.24 -1.95 7.58
N LEU A 67 -2.45 -0.63 7.52
CA LEU A 67 -3.75 -0.04 7.79
C LEU A 67 -4.79 -0.49 6.76
N MET A 68 -4.45 -0.49 5.47
CA MET A 68 -5.36 -0.93 4.41
C MET A 68 -5.79 -2.39 4.60
N ARG A 69 -4.87 -3.28 4.93
CA ARG A 69 -5.21 -4.68 5.21
C ARG A 69 -6.21 -4.83 6.34
N ARG A 70 -6.02 -4.07 7.42
CA ARG A 70 -6.95 -4.11 8.56
C ARG A 70 -8.30 -3.50 8.22
N LEU A 71 -8.32 -2.43 7.43
CA LEU A 71 -9.57 -1.81 6.94
C LEU A 71 -10.36 -2.75 6.02
N HIS A 72 -9.72 -3.49 5.14
CA HIS A 72 -10.38 -4.46 4.26
C HIS A 72 -11.13 -5.58 5.00
N ARG A 73 -10.80 -5.84 6.27
CA ARG A 73 -11.51 -6.84 7.09
C ARG A 73 -12.88 -6.34 7.57
N VAL A 74 -13.09 -5.02 7.61
CA VAL A 74 -14.28 -4.39 8.21
C VAL A 74 -15.05 -3.52 7.22
N GLY A 75 -14.49 -3.23 6.05
CA GLY A 75 -15.11 -2.35 5.07
C GLY A 75 -14.42 -2.42 3.71
N LYS A 76 -14.81 -1.50 2.84
CA LYS A 76 -14.22 -1.33 1.51
C LYS A 76 -13.31 -0.11 1.50
N THR A 77 -12.18 -0.22 0.84
CA THR A 77 -11.38 0.92 0.41
C THR A 77 -11.80 1.32 -1.00
N ILE A 78 -11.88 2.61 -1.27
CA ILE A 78 -12.38 3.12 -2.54
C ILE A 78 -11.36 4.09 -3.11
N TYR A 79 -10.95 3.85 -4.35
CA TYR A 79 -10.33 4.84 -5.20
C TYR A 79 -11.43 5.66 -5.89
N TYR A 80 -11.38 6.98 -5.75
CA TYR A 80 -12.37 7.91 -6.28
C TYR A 80 -11.71 8.88 -7.27
N PRO A 81 -11.90 8.70 -8.58
CA PRO A 81 -11.16 9.41 -9.63
C PRO A 81 -11.54 10.88 -9.83
N TYR A 82 -12.74 11.28 -9.35
CA TYR A 82 -13.28 12.61 -9.62
C TYR A 82 -12.70 13.71 -8.74
N VAL A 83 -11.84 13.37 -7.78
CA VAL A 83 -11.12 14.34 -6.95
C VAL A 83 -9.62 14.08 -7.11
N GLN A 84 -8.88 15.12 -7.40
CA GLN A 84 -7.44 15.06 -7.59
C GLN A 84 -6.75 16.02 -6.62
N ILE A 85 -5.60 15.61 -6.13
CA ILE A 85 -4.72 16.44 -5.32
C ILE A 85 -3.33 16.45 -5.94
N THR A 86 -2.62 17.55 -5.75
CA THR A 86 -1.19 17.62 -6.10
C THR A 86 -0.37 17.23 -4.88
N HIS A 87 0.49 16.23 -5.01
CA HIS A 87 1.39 15.77 -3.96
C HIS A 87 2.84 15.83 -4.40
N ALA A 88 3.64 16.62 -3.68
CA ALA A 88 5.08 16.71 -3.90
C ALA A 88 5.75 15.40 -3.42
N HIS A 89 6.11 14.53 -4.35
CA HIS A 89 6.71 13.24 -4.05
C HIS A 89 8.23 13.32 -3.93
N GLU A 90 8.75 13.50 -2.73
CA GLU A 90 10.18 13.71 -2.48
C GLU A 90 11.07 12.48 -2.69
N ARG A 91 10.52 11.27 -2.72
CA ARG A 91 11.29 10.01 -2.83
C ARG A 91 12.45 9.91 -1.83
N SER A 92 12.26 10.43 -0.62
CA SER A 92 13.31 10.62 0.40
C SER A 92 14.16 9.37 0.67
N SER A 93 13.59 8.16 0.57
CA SER A 93 14.35 6.92 0.75
C SER A 93 15.38 6.66 -0.35
N TYR A 94 15.33 7.35 -1.50
CA TYR A 94 16.33 7.24 -2.55
C TYR A 94 17.54 8.12 -2.31
N HIS A 95 17.40 9.17 -1.49
CA HIS A 95 18.42 10.18 -1.25
C HIS A 95 18.99 10.13 0.17
N SER A 96 18.39 9.35 1.08
CA SER A 96 18.81 9.25 2.48
C SER A 96 19.01 7.79 2.91
N PHE A 97 20.23 7.46 3.35
CA PHE A 97 20.53 6.15 3.93
C PHE A 97 19.68 5.85 5.16
N LYS A 98 19.45 6.85 6.02
CA LYS A 98 18.57 6.72 7.19
C LYS A 98 17.15 6.32 6.77
N MET A 99 16.59 6.96 5.76
CA MET A 99 15.26 6.63 5.25
C MET A 99 15.21 5.27 4.58
N MET A 100 16.29 4.84 3.96
CA MET A 100 16.43 3.47 3.45
C MET A 100 16.41 2.44 4.58
N CYS A 101 17.11 2.69 5.68
CA CYS A 101 17.08 1.81 6.86
C CYS A 101 15.66 1.71 7.46
N HIS A 102 14.93 2.81 7.56
CA HIS A 102 13.52 2.78 7.98
C HIS A 102 12.67 1.96 7.04
N HIS A 103 12.85 2.11 5.72
CA HIS A 103 12.11 1.31 4.74
C HIS A 103 12.35 -0.20 4.89
N ILE A 104 13.61 -0.60 5.04
CA ILE A 104 13.99 -2.01 5.24
C ILE A 104 13.40 -2.52 6.56
N SER A 105 13.57 -1.77 7.66
CA SER A 105 13.04 -2.13 8.97
C SER A 105 11.52 -2.32 8.94
N SER A 106 10.80 -1.38 8.34
CA SER A 106 9.33 -1.47 8.22
C SER A 106 8.91 -2.65 7.36
N ALA A 107 9.62 -2.93 6.28
CA ALA A 107 9.35 -4.09 5.44
C ALA A 107 9.56 -5.42 6.20
N VAL A 108 10.65 -5.54 6.95
CA VAL A 108 10.90 -6.72 7.81
C VAL A 108 9.77 -6.90 8.83
N LYS A 109 9.37 -5.83 9.52
CA LYS A 109 8.24 -5.86 10.48
C LYS A 109 6.94 -6.29 9.81
N TYR A 110 6.67 -5.76 8.60
CA TYR A 110 5.48 -6.10 7.84
C TYR A 110 5.45 -7.58 7.44
N PHE A 111 6.54 -8.10 6.88
CA PHE A 111 6.61 -9.51 6.52
C PHE A 111 6.62 -10.45 7.72
N ASN A 112 7.21 -10.04 8.85
CA ASN A 112 7.12 -10.80 10.10
C ASN A 112 5.68 -10.85 10.64
N LYS A 113 4.89 -9.79 10.42
CA LYS A 113 3.49 -9.72 10.84
C LYS A 113 2.55 -10.53 9.94
N TYR A 114 2.78 -10.55 8.64
CA TYR A 114 1.83 -11.10 7.66
C TYR A 114 2.34 -12.31 6.87
N GLY A 115 3.62 -12.60 6.96
CA GLY A 115 4.27 -13.70 6.24
C GLY A 115 5.17 -13.23 5.11
N TRP A 116 6.28 -13.94 4.95
CA TRP A 116 7.30 -13.64 3.94
C TRP A 116 6.92 -14.18 2.55
N PHE A 117 6.50 -15.42 2.50
CA PHE A 117 6.27 -16.15 1.23
C PHE A 117 4.81 -16.54 1.04
N LYS A 118 4.15 -16.99 2.09
CA LYS A 118 2.75 -17.44 2.05
C LYS A 118 1.89 -16.45 2.82
N ASP A 119 0.94 -15.82 2.13
CA ASP A 119 0.05 -14.83 2.69
C ASP A 119 -1.33 -14.93 2.01
N LYS A 120 -2.16 -15.81 2.55
CA LYS A 120 -3.50 -16.10 2.02
C LYS A 120 -4.41 -14.87 1.97
N GLU A 121 -4.26 -13.95 2.93
CA GLU A 121 -5.07 -12.73 2.97
C GLU A 121 -4.68 -11.81 1.82
N ARG A 122 -3.38 -11.61 1.59
CA ARG A 122 -2.87 -10.87 0.43
C ARG A 122 -3.35 -11.47 -0.88
N ASP A 123 -3.27 -12.80 -0.99
CA ASP A 123 -3.67 -13.50 -2.21
C ASP A 123 -5.18 -13.32 -2.47
N LYS A 124 -6.00 -13.38 -1.41
CA LYS A 124 -7.44 -13.10 -1.47
C LYS A 124 -7.73 -11.65 -1.86
N MET A 125 -7.02 -10.68 -1.27
CA MET A 125 -7.20 -9.26 -1.60
C MET A 125 -6.84 -8.98 -3.07
N ASN A 126 -5.77 -9.59 -3.56
CA ASN A 126 -5.33 -9.43 -4.95
C ASN A 126 -6.26 -10.14 -5.96
N SER A 127 -6.89 -11.25 -5.60
CA SER A 127 -7.83 -11.97 -6.46
C SER A 127 -9.22 -11.30 -6.51
N GLY A 128 -9.58 -10.54 -5.50
CA GLY A 128 -10.83 -9.79 -5.44
C GLY A 128 -10.83 -8.47 -6.22
N MET A 129 -9.74 -8.15 -6.92
CA MET A 129 -9.70 -7.02 -7.85
C MET A 129 -10.55 -7.35 -9.07
N THR A 130 -11.78 -6.87 -9.06
CA THR A 130 -12.56 -6.73 -10.30
C THR A 130 -12.19 -5.36 -10.87
N ILE A 131 -11.39 -5.38 -11.93
CA ILE A 131 -11.15 -4.21 -12.79
C ILE A 131 -12.38 -4.04 -13.68
#